data_1e6d39a6067ac4ee1cc38d1c24b40205
#
_entry.id   1e6d39a6067ac4ee1cc38d1c24b40205
#
_cell.length_a   1.000
_cell.length_b   1.000
_cell.length_c   1.000
_cell.angle_alpha   90.00
_cell.angle_beta   90.00
_cell.angle_gamma   90.00
#
_symmetry.space_group_name_H-M   'P 1'
#
loop_
_entity.id
_entity.type
_entity.pdbx_description
1 polymer ?
#
loop_
_entity_poly.entity_id
_entity_poly.type
_entity_poly.pdbx_seq_one_letter_code
_entity_poly.pdbx_strand_id
1 'polypeptide(L)'
;GGMVDNPIEYTLEEIRKFPGRTVRAVTECAGNDGEFWDYIEEGKNVPKPSLRVVQAEEGGWRQSGDGEEALDINNILQSIPTTGLVSGGEWTGVPFKTVLEIAGIQEGAESVALYGWDEGKPDPVTQYLSVGRTDFDVVDPGIINYAKAMPIEKALHEDTILAWAHNGEYLTHVHGAPLRLVVPGWAGNWWVKWIDKIEVLDHTPDFYYQTHYFVSGKSPEDPDKKAMKKLGVKALITSPRDDDGPIKCGKHAVTGRTWSGEGAVVRVEISTDGGESWNDATIEESNDRWLWRRFHYVWDVAEPGQYKIMARGTDERGRVQPTRDWNFQRKHFDGIVPEIITVEKG
;
A
#
# COMPACT_ATOMS: atom_id res chain seq x y z
N GLY A 1 -17.39 -14.79 -15.74
CA GLY A 1 -18.86 -14.71 -15.93
C GLY A 1 -19.36 -13.27 -15.96
N GLY A 2 -20.64 -13.08 -15.78
CA GLY A 2 -21.29 -11.77 -15.86
C GLY A 2 -21.49 -11.31 -17.29
N MET A 3 -21.29 -10.02 -17.56
CA MET A 3 -21.46 -9.38 -18.89
C MET A 3 -20.33 -9.74 -19.87
N VAL A 4 -20.25 -11.01 -20.22
CA VAL A 4 -19.31 -11.56 -21.20
C VAL A 4 -20.02 -12.46 -22.21
N ASP A 5 -19.52 -12.51 -23.44
CA ASP A 5 -20.10 -13.35 -24.51
C ASP A 5 -19.79 -14.82 -24.26
N ASN A 6 -18.61 -15.12 -23.70
CA ASN A 6 -18.11 -16.48 -23.51
C ASN A 6 -17.66 -16.68 -22.06
N PRO A 7 -18.56 -17.11 -21.14
CA PRO A 7 -18.13 -17.53 -19.82
C PRO A 7 -17.18 -18.72 -19.91
N ILE A 8 -15.99 -18.61 -19.31
CA ILE A 8 -14.93 -19.62 -19.45
C ILE A 8 -14.42 -19.98 -18.05
N GLU A 9 -14.15 -21.26 -17.85
CA GLU A 9 -13.38 -21.78 -16.73
C GLU A 9 -11.99 -22.15 -17.22
N TYR A 10 -10.96 -21.72 -16.49
CA TYR A 10 -9.58 -21.99 -16.79
C TYR A 10 -8.89 -22.74 -15.67
N THR A 11 -8.10 -23.73 -16.03
CA THR A 11 -7.06 -24.24 -15.16
C THR A 11 -5.87 -23.30 -15.15
N LEU A 12 -5.03 -23.37 -14.11
CA LEU A 12 -3.78 -22.60 -14.05
C LEU A 12 -2.86 -22.92 -15.25
N GLU A 13 -2.84 -24.18 -15.70
CA GLU A 13 -2.04 -24.58 -16.86
C GLU A 13 -2.50 -23.90 -18.15
N GLU A 14 -3.78 -23.71 -18.33
CA GLU A 14 -4.34 -22.98 -19.51
C GLU A 14 -4.02 -21.49 -19.43
N ILE A 15 -4.19 -20.86 -18.26
CA ILE A 15 -3.82 -19.47 -18.05
C ILE A 15 -2.33 -19.22 -18.34
N ARG A 16 -1.46 -20.13 -17.96
CA ARG A 16 -0.02 -20.03 -18.20
C ARG A 16 0.41 -20.20 -19.66
N LYS A 17 -0.46 -20.67 -20.54
CA LYS A 17 -0.20 -20.75 -21.98
C LYS A 17 -0.40 -19.40 -22.70
N PHE A 18 -1.08 -18.45 -22.06
CA PHE A 18 -1.19 -17.11 -22.64
C PHE A 18 0.15 -16.37 -22.56
N PRO A 19 0.35 -15.38 -23.47
CA PRO A 19 1.54 -14.52 -23.38
C PRO A 19 1.66 -13.89 -22.00
N GLY A 20 2.78 -14.18 -21.31
CA GLY A 20 3.04 -13.66 -19.99
C GLY A 20 3.54 -12.21 -20.02
N ARG A 21 3.31 -11.50 -18.92
CA ARG A 21 3.87 -10.18 -18.63
C ARG A 21 4.51 -10.16 -17.26
N THR A 22 5.67 -9.54 -17.18
CA THR A 22 6.36 -9.28 -15.91
C THR A 22 6.26 -7.80 -15.58
N VAL A 23 5.86 -7.49 -14.35
CA VAL A 23 5.70 -6.12 -13.83
C VAL A 23 6.44 -6.00 -12.51
N ARG A 24 7.29 -4.98 -12.37
CA ARG A 24 7.91 -4.61 -11.11
C ARG A 24 7.11 -3.49 -10.46
N ALA A 25 6.64 -3.72 -9.24
CA ALA A 25 5.76 -2.77 -8.59
C ALA A 25 5.93 -2.77 -7.06
N VAL A 26 5.61 -1.62 -6.47
CA VAL A 26 5.41 -1.49 -5.03
C VAL A 26 4.03 -2.03 -4.67
N THR A 27 4.00 -2.86 -3.65
CA THR A 27 2.78 -3.24 -2.92
C THR A 27 2.82 -2.56 -1.57
N GLU A 28 1.87 -1.69 -1.30
CA GLU A 28 1.75 -0.98 -0.03
C GLU A 28 0.39 -1.25 0.59
N CYS A 29 0.38 -1.70 1.85
CA CYS A 29 -0.86 -1.90 2.60
C CYS A 29 -1.55 -0.55 2.85
N ALA A 30 -2.87 -0.51 2.76
CA ALA A 30 -3.63 0.69 3.13
C ALA A 30 -3.48 1.07 4.62
N GLY A 31 -3.05 0.14 5.47
CA GLY A 31 -2.73 0.39 6.88
C GLY A 31 -1.27 0.80 7.12
N ASN A 32 -0.45 0.91 6.06
CA ASN A 32 0.94 1.30 6.21
C ASN A 32 1.06 2.71 6.82
N ASP A 33 2.07 2.87 7.71
CA ASP A 33 2.38 4.13 8.39
C ASP A 33 1.22 4.68 9.27
N GLY A 34 0.27 3.82 9.67
CA GLY A 34 -0.89 4.22 10.49
C GLY A 34 -0.50 4.84 11.83
N GLU A 35 0.66 4.50 12.38
CA GLU A 35 1.17 5.06 13.65
C GLU A 35 1.58 6.54 13.52
N PHE A 36 1.90 7.02 12.33
CA PHE A 36 2.25 8.42 12.12
C PHE A 36 1.08 9.38 12.26
N TRP A 37 -0.15 8.92 12.18
CA TRP A 37 -1.33 9.75 12.40
C TRP A 37 -1.30 10.43 13.77
N ASP A 38 -0.98 9.69 14.82
CA ASP A 38 -0.89 10.23 16.18
C ASP A 38 0.33 11.14 16.35
N TYR A 39 1.47 10.76 15.74
CA TYR A 39 2.70 11.55 15.79
C TYR A 39 2.56 12.93 15.13
N ILE A 40 1.80 13.02 14.05
CA ILE A 40 1.65 14.26 13.26
C ILE A 40 0.49 15.13 13.75
N GLU A 41 -0.48 14.56 14.46
CA GLU A 41 -1.56 15.35 15.06
C GLU A 41 -1.02 16.37 16.05
N GLU A 42 -1.47 17.64 15.90
CA GLU A 42 -1.07 18.71 16.80
C GLU A 42 -1.54 18.45 18.24
N GLY A 43 -0.63 18.63 19.20
CA GLY A 43 -0.91 18.55 20.63
C GLY A 43 -0.81 17.14 21.21
N LYS A 44 -0.56 16.12 20.42
CA LYS A 44 -0.26 14.78 20.95
C LYS A 44 1.25 14.63 21.18
N ASN A 45 1.64 14.43 22.42
CA ASN A 45 3.02 14.17 22.82
C ASN A 45 3.31 12.65 22.71
N VAL A 46 3.16 12.12 21.51
CA VAL A 46 3.38 10.69 21.21
C VAL A 46 4.77 10.53 20.63
N PRO A 47 5.58 9.57 21.11
CA PRO A 47 6.87 9.27 20.51
C PRO A 47 6.72 8.92 19.02
N LYS A 48 7.67 9.37 18.19
CA LYS A 48 7.71 8.98 16.80
C LYS A 48 7.81 7.46 16.69
N PRO A 49 6.93 6.80 15.89
CA PRO A 49 7.05 5.38 15.65
C PRO A 49 8.39 5.05 15.01
N SER A 50 9.09 4.06 15.56
CA SER A 50 10.32 3.54 14.97
C SER A 50 9.96 2.79 13.68
N LEU A 51 10.64 3.11 12.57
CA LEU A 51 10.56 2.33 11.34
C LEU A 51 11.35 1.00 11.44
N ARG A 52 11.45 0.44 12.64
CA ARG A 52 12.14 -0.83 12.80
C ARG A 52 11.53 -1.82 11.81
N VAL A 53 12.33 -2.22 10.83
CA VAL A 53 12.12 -3.48 10.13
C VAL A 53 12.16 -4.53 11.24
N VAL A 54 11.00 -5.01 11.65
CA VAL A 54 10.93 -6.22 12.45
C VAL A 54 11.47 -7.28 11.49
N GLN A 55 12.75 -7.62 11.66
CA GLN A 55 13.23 -8.89 11.17
C GLN A 55 12.32 -9.90 11.87
N ALA A 56 11.42 -10.49 11.10
CA ALA A 56 10.68 -11.64 11.59
C ALA A 56 11.76 -12.63 12.03
N GLU A 57 11.94 -12.75 13.34
CA GLU A 57 12.68 -13.87 13.89
C GLU A 57 12.09 -15.12 13.24
N GLU A 58 12.93 -16.05 12.85
CA GLU A 58 12.58 -17.30 12.21
C GLU A 58 11.38 -17.93 12.91
N GLY A 59 10.21 -17.81 12.34
CA GLY A 59 8.96 -18.23 12.95
C GLY A 59 7.79 -17.40 12.47
N GLY A 60 7.78 -17.09 11.15
CA GLY A 60 6.69 -16.41 10.49
C GLY A 60 5.33 -16.86 11.02
N TRP A 61 4.36 -16.00 10.92
CA TRP A 61 2.94 -16.15 11.27
C TRP A 61 2.61 -17.60 11.61
N ARG A 62 2.59 -17.95 12.91
CA ARG A 62 2.11 -19.27 13.32
C ARG A 62 0.66 -19.33 12.91
N GLN A 63 0.36 -20.13 11.89
CA GLN A 63 -0.98 -20.67 11.76
C GLN A 63 -1.32 -21.29 13.11
N SER A 64 -2.41 -20.83 13.71
CA SER A 64 -3.01 -21.47 14.87
C SER A 64 -3.40 -22.89 14.45
N GLY A 65 -2.48 -23.83 14.64
CA GLY A 65 -2.80 -25.25 14.68
C GLY A 65 -3.34 -25.54 16.05
N ASP A 66 -4.58 -26.03 16.12
CA ASP A 66 -5.18 -26.87 17.16
C ASP A 66 -4.64 -26.72 18.60
N GLY A 67 -4.81 -25.57 19.22
CA GLY A 67 -4.47 -25.35 20.63
C GLY A 67 -5.20 -24.15 21.20
N GLU A 68 -5.99 -24.39 22.20
CA GLU A 68 -6.98 -23.56 22.90
C GLU A 68 -6.46 -22.26 23.58
N GLU A 69 -5.60 -21.48 22.97
CA GLU A 69 -5.45 -20.08 23.38
C GLU A 69 -5.95 -19.22 22.22
N ALA A 70 -7.16 -18.69 22.39
CA ALA A 70 -7.64 -17.59 21.56
C ALA A 70 -6.58 -16.49 21.61
N LEU A 71 -5.88 -16.30 20.49
CA LEU A 71 -4.92 -15.20 20.32
C LEU A 71 -5.71 -13.91 20.63
N ASP A 72 -5.29 -13.22 21.68
CA ASP A 72 -5.85 -11.90 21.97
C ASP A 72 -5.52 -10.98 20.81
N ILE A 73 -6.50 -10.84 19.91
CA ILE A 73 -6.40 -10.00 18.72
C ILE A 73 -5.97 -8.57 19.08
N ASN A 74 -6.37 -8.06 20.25
CA ASN A 74 -5.96 -6.74 20.70
C ASN A 74 -4.45 -6.69 20.99
N ASN A 75 -3.87 -7.72 21.57
CA ASN A 75 -2.43 -7.82 21.78
C ASN A 75 -1.68 -7.99 20.46
N ILE A 76 -2.23 -8.73 19.51
CA ILE A 76 -1.63 -8.89 18.18
C ILE A 76 -1.67 -7.58 17.41
N LEU A 77 -2.81 -6.89 17.38
CA LEU A 77 -2.95 -5.61 16.66
C LEU A 77 -2.10 -4.50 17.29
N GLN A 78 -1.87 -4.53 18.61
CA GLN A 78 -0.96 -3.62 19.30
C GLN A 78 0.52 -3.97 19.08
N SER A 79 0.82 -5.21 18.71
CA SER A 79 2.18 -5.70 18.49
C SER A 79 2.64 -5.67 17.04
N ILE A 80 1.73 -5.49 16.08
CA ILE A 80 2.08 -5.39 14.65
C ILE A 80 2.48 -3.95 14.35
N PRO A 81 3.76 -3.66 14.06
CA PRO A 81 4.15 -2.34 13.62
C PRO A 81 3.43 -2.03 12.30
N THR A 82 2.75 -0.89 12.24
CA THR A 82 2.05 -0.44 11.02
C THR A 82 2.99 0.29 10.06
N THR A 83 4.24 0.50 10.45
CA THR A 83 5.28 1.09 9.61
C THR A 83 6.04 0.01 8.84
N GLY A 84 6.35 0.28 7.56
CA GLY A 84 7.08 -0.66 6.70
C GLY A 84 6.22 -1.77 6.10
N LEU A 85 4.88 -1.64 6.13
CA LEU A 85 3.96 -2.54 5.43
C LEU A 85 3.96 -2.26 3.92
N VAL A 86 5.15 -2.20 3.35
CA VAL A 86 5.41 -1.91 1.95
C VAL A 86 6.53 -2.79 1.43
N SER A 87 6.38 -3.31 0.22
CA SER A 87 7.41 -4.09 -0.45
C SER A 87 7.47 -3.78 -1.94
N GLY A 88 8.65 -3.99 -2.55
CA GLY A 88 8.82 -3.96 -3.99
C GLY A 88 9.16 -5.34 -4.50
N GLY A 89 8.55 -5.74 -5.60
CA GLY A 89 8.80 -7.07 -6.18
C GLY A 89 8.49 -7.14 -7.67
N GLU A 90 8.96 -8.22 -8.27
CA GLU A 90 8.70 -8.58 -9.65
C GLU A 90 7.59 -9.62 -9.70
N TRP A 91 6.54 -9.35 -10.48
CA TRP A 91 5.37 -10.20 -10.60
C TRP A 91 5.22 -10.67 -12.04
N THR A 92 5.03 -11.97 -12.24
CA THR A 92 4.83 -12.55 -13.56
C THR A 92 3.47 -13.23 -13.63
N GLY A 93 2.72 -12.93 -14.70
CA GLY A 93 1.38 -13.43 -14.91
C GLY A 93 0.88 -13.17 -16.32
N VAL A 94 -0.42 -13.34 -16.53
CA VAL A 94 -1.09 -12.96 -17.78
C VAL A 94 -1.68 -11.55 -17.62
N PRO A 95 -1.59 -10.65 -18.62
CA PRO A 95 -2.35 -9.39 -18.58
C PRO A 95 -3.83 -9.69 -18.37
N PHE A 96 -4.45 -9.03 -17.39
CA PHE A 96 -5.86 -9.26 -17.07
C PHE A 96 -6.75 -8.95 -18.28
N LYS A 97 -6.37 -7.91 -19.02
CA LYS A 97 -6.97 -7.55 -20.30
C LYS A 97 -7.11 -8.75 -21.25
N THR A 98 -6.08 -9.59 -21.39
CA THR A 98 -6.09 -10.74 -22.29
C THR A 98 -7.21 -11.72 -21.94
N VAL A 99 -7.39 -12.02 -20.65
CA VAL A 99 -8.44 -12.93 -20.18
C VAL A 99 -9.82 -12.35 -20.42
N LEU A 100 -9.99 -11.05 -20.16
CA LEU A 100 -11.25 -10.33 -20.35
C LEU A 100 -11.64 -10.20 -21.84
N GLU A 101 -10.68 -9.93 -22.72
CA GLU A 101 -10.91 -9.85 -24.17
C GLU A 101 -11.31 -11.20 -24.77
N ILE A 102 -10.72 -12.31 -24.31
CA ILE A 102 -11.11 -13.66 -24.75
C ILE A 102 -12.54 -14.00 -24.28
N ALA A 103 -12.90 -13.56 -23.07
CA ALA A 103 -14.26 -13.74 -22.58
C ALA A 103 -15.29 -12.91 -23.36
N GLY A 104 -14.86 -11.83 -24.02
CA GLY A 104 -15.72 -10.93 -24.80
C GLY A 104 -16.56 -10.05 -23.90
N ILE A 105 -16.00 -8.89 -23.48
CA ILE A 105 -16.71 -7.91 -22.65
C ILE A 105 -17.88 -7.31 -23.45
N GLN A 106 -19.08 -7.34 -22.88
CA GLN A 106 -20.26 -6.76 -23.48
C GLN A 106 -20.31 -5.24 -23.30
N GLU A 107 -21.02 -4.56 -24.19
CA GLU A 107 -21.28 -3.13 -24.11
C GLU A 107 -22.04 -2.79 -22.82
N GLY A 108 -21.69 -1.68 -22.18
CA GLY A 108 -22.29 -1.26 -20.91
C GLY A 108 -21.61 -1.83 -19.66
N ALA A 109 -20.54 -2.61 -19.81
CA ALA A 109 -19.76 -3.08 -18.67
C ALA A 109 -19.04 -1.91 -17.99
N GLU A 110 -19.23 -1.76 -16.67
CA GLU A 110 -18.63 -0.69 -15.85
C GLU A 110 -17.50 -1.17 -14.95
N SER A 111 -17.61 -2.39 -14.43
CA SER A 111 -16.64 -2.91 -13.47
C SER A 111 -16.33 -4.38 -13.65
N VAL A 112 -15.20 -4.80 -13.06
CA VAL A 112 -14.82 -6.21 -12.94
C VAL A 112 -14.67 -6.55 -11.47
N ALA A 113 -15.50 -7.47 -11.00
CA ALA A 113 -15.44 -8.03 -9.66
C ALA A 113 -14.55 -9.27 -9.62
N LEU A 114 -13.68 -9.33 -8.62
CA LEU A 114 -12.81 -10.47 -8.32
C LEU A 114 -13.13 -10.96 -6.91
N TYR A 115 -13.27 -12.26 -6.78
CA TYR A 115 -13.54 -12.94 -5.52
C TYR A 115 -12.36 -13.84 -5.19
N GLY A 116 -11.88 -13.73 -3.95
CA GLY A 116 -10.97 -14.71 -3.38
C GLY A 116 -11.72 -15.95 -2.94
N TRP A 117 -11.03 -17.09 -2.91
CA TRP A 117 -11.57 -18.34 -2.37
C TRP A 117 -11.69 -18.32 -0.84
N ASP A 118 -10.94 -17.42 -0.18
CA ASP A 118 -10.98 -17.21 1.24
C ASP A 118 -12.36 -16.72 1.70
N GLU A 119 -12.87 -17.34 2.77
CA GLU A 119 -14.15 -17.03 3.38
C GLU A 119 -13.97 -16.81 4.87
N GLY A 120 -14.68 -15.84 5.43
CA GLY A 120 -14.64 -15.58 6.86
C GLY A 120 -15.59 -14.48 7.29
N LYS A 121 -15.79 -14.37 8.59
CA LYS A 121 -16.51 -13.26 9.21
C LYS A 121 -15.50 -12.19 9.61
N PRO A 122 -15.50 -11.01 8.97
CA PRO A 122 -14.69 -9.89 9.42
C PRO A 122 -15.07 -9.51 10.85
N ASP A 123 -14.09 -9.15 11.67
CA ASP A 123 -14.38 -8.53 12.96
C ASP A 123 -14.74 -7.05 12.74
N PRO A 124 -16.01 -6.67 12.95
CA PRO A 124 -16.44 -5.31 12.70
C PRO A 124 -15.77 -4.30 13.64
N VAL A 125 -15.39 -4.68 14.83
CA VAL A 125 -14.75 -3.80 15.83
C VAL A 125 -13.39 -3.34 15.35
N THR A 126 -12.64 -4.18 14.65
CA THR A 126 -11.31 -3.83 14.14
C THR A 126 -11.32 -2.72 13.09
N GLN A 127 -12.48 -2.45 12.45
CA GLN A 127 -12.60 -1.36 11.48
C GLN A 127 -12.26 0.00 12.08
N TYR A 128 -12.56 0.21 13.35
CA TYR A 128 -12.51 1.52 14.00
C TYR A 128 -11.55 1.57 15.19
N LEU A 129 -10.95 0.45 15.57
CA LEU A 129 -9.96 0.41 16.66
C LEU A 129 -8.76 1.33 16.37
N SER A 130 -8.35 1.43 15.10
CA SER A 130 -7.26 2.33 14.68
C SER A 130 -7.55 3.80 14.91
N VAL A 131 -8.82 4.18 15.08
CA VAL A 131 -9.23 5.57 15.34
C VAL A 131 -9.62 5.83 16.80
N GLY A 132 -9.53 4.81 17.67
CA GLY A 132 -9.89 4.95 19.09
C GLY A 132 -11.37 5.30 19.33
N ARG A 133 -12.25 4.99 18.38
CA ARG A 133 -13.68 5.30 18.44
C ARG A 133 -14.50 4.02 18.47
N THR A 134 -15.47 3.99 19.39
CA THR A 134 -16.38 2.88 19.61
C THR A 134 -17.85 3.27 19.43
N ASP A 135 -18.09 4.49 18.95
CA ASP A 135 -19.41 5.15 18.89
C ASP A 135 -20.06 5.07 17.49
N PHE A 136 -19.57 4.19 16.63
CA PHE A 136 -20.13 3.99 15.30
C PHE A 136 -20.98 2.74 15.23
N ASP A 137 -22.04 2.81 14.43
CA ASP A 137 -22.76 1.62 13.99
C ASP A 137 -21.83 0.79 13.08
N VAL A 138 -21.37 -0.31 13.62
CA VAL A 138 -20.47 -1.22 12.91
C VAL A 138 -21.30 -2.16 12.06
N VAL A 139 -21.06 -2.14 10.75
CA VAL A 139 -21.73 -3.06 9.83
C VAL A 139 -21.16 -4.47 10.00
N ASP A 140 -21.99 -5.43 10.41
CA ASP A 140 -21.65 -6.85 10.38
C ASP A 140 -22.07 -7.45 9.03
N PRO A 141 -21.13 -7.78 8.13
CA PRO A 141 -21.48 -8.34 6.83
C PRO A 141 -21.81 -9.84 6.90
N GLY A 142 -21.68 -10.49 8.07
CA GLY A 142 -21.72 -11.94 8.18
C GLY A 142 -20.48 -12.63 7.62
N ILE A 143 -20.66 -13.87 7.16
CA ILE A 143 -19.59 -14.62 6.47
C ILE A 143 -19.53 -14.17 5.01
N ILE A 144 -18.37 -13.70 4.56
CA ILE A 144 -18.15 -13.21 3.21
C ILE A 144 -16.81 -13.71 2.64
N ASN A 145 -16.71 -13.76 1.31
CA ASN A 145 -15.42 -13.86 0.64
C ASN A 145 -14.73 -12.49 0.59
N TYR A 146 -13.41 -12.48 0.51
CA TYR A 146 -12.71 -11.26 0.18
C TYR A 146 -12.96 -10.90 -1.29
N ALA A 147 -13.65 -9.81 -1.54
CA ALA A 147 -14.02 -9.38 -2.88
C ALA A 147 -13.74 -7.89 -3.13
N LYS A 148 -13.40 -7.56 -4.36
CA LYS A 148 -13.19 -6.20 -4.86
C LYS A 148 -13.73 -6.07 -6.27
N ALA A 149 -14.29 -4.90 -6.58
CA ALA A 149 -14.67 -4.55 -7.95
C ALA A 149 -13.92 -3.29 -8.40
N MET A 150 -13.20 -3.39 -9.51
CA MET A 150 -12.47 -2.27 -10.08
C MET A 150 -13.14 -1.77 -11.36
N PRO A 151 -13.01 -0.48 -11.70
CA PRO A 151 -13.46 0.03 -12.99
C PRO A 151 -12.84 -0.76 -14.15
N ILE A 152 -13.61 -0.91 -15.22
CA ILE A 152 -13.19 -1.68 -16.39
C ILE A 152 -11.89 -1.17 -17.00
N GLU A 153 -11.66 0.15 -17.00
CA GLU A 153 -10.43 0.76 -17.53
C GLU A 153 -9.20 0.33 -16.76
N LYS A 154 -9.32 0.15 -15.42
CA LYS A 154 -8.21 -0.34 -14.61
C LYS A 154 -7.96 -1.83 -14.80
N ALA A 155 -9.02 -2.62 -15.00
CA ALA A 155 -8.90 -4.04 -15.31
C ALA A 155 -8.23 -4.26 -16.69
N LEU A 156 -8.52 -3.40 -17.66
CA LEU A 156 -7.93 -3.43 -19.01
C LEU A 156 -6.55 -2.78 -19.12
N HIS A 157 -6.02 -2.19 -18.02
CA HIS A 157 -4.69 -1.61 -18.04
C HIS A 157 -3.64 -2.71 -18.28
N GLU A 158 -2.69 -2.47 -19.17
CA GLU A 158 -1.69 -3.46 -19.58
C GLU A 158 -0.86 -4.05 -18.43
N ASP A 159 -0.63 -3.29 -17.35
CA ASP A 159 0.14 -3.71 -16.18
C ASP A 159 -0.73 -4.31 -15.06
N THR A 160 -2.06 -4.36 -15.23
CA THR A 160 -2.92 -5.15 -14.35
C THR A 160 -2.86 -6.59 -14.80
N ILE A 161 -2.33 -7.48 -13.94
CA ILE A 161 -2.07 -8.88 -14.30
C ILE A 161 -2.66 -9.87 -13.30
N LEU A 162 -2.99 -11.04 -13.78
CA LEU A 162 -3.24 -12.22 -12.95
C LEU A 162 -1.92 -12.96 -12.80
N ALA A 163 -1.28 -12.80 -11.64
CA ALA A 163 0.07 -13.31 -11.39
C ALA A 163 0.05 -14.72 -10.79
N TRP A 164 0.99 -15.55 -11.22
CA TRP A 164 1.30 -16.88 -10.69
C TRP A 164 2.72 -17.00 -10.14
N ALA A 165 3.58 -15.98 -10.35
CA ALA A 165 4.95 -15.98 -9.85
C ALA A 165 5.35 -14.62 -9.27
N HIS A 166 6.30 -14.66 -8.33
CA HIS A 166 6.89 -13.51 -7.66
C HIS A 166 8.39 -13.69 -7.54
N ASN A 167 9.17 -12.70 -7.97
CA ASN A 167 10.64 -12.74 -7.98
C ASN A 167 11.23 -14.00 -8.65
N GLY A 168 10.64 -14.41 -9.76
CA GLY A 168 11.11 -15.57 -10.55
C GLY A 168 10.63 -16.93 -10.06
N GLU A 169 9.93 -17.02 -8.92
CA GLU A 169 9.43 -18.26 -8.35
C GLU A 169 7.89 -18.29 -8.34
N TYR A 170 7.32 -19.52 -8.34
CA TYR A 170 5.88 -19.63 -8.17
C TYR A 170 5.41 -19.07 -6.83
N LEU A 171 4.20 -18.51 -6.83
CA LEU A 171 3.60 -17.98 -5.61
C LEU A 171 3.52 -19.07 -4.55
N THR A 172 3.86 -18.71 -3.32
CA THR A 172 3.50 -19.51 -2.15
C THR A 172 2.02 -19.32 -1.82
N HIS A 173 1.45 -20.22 -1.03
CA HIS A 173 0.05 -20.12 -0.61
C HIS A 173 -0.25 -18.77 0.07
N VAL A 174 0.60 -18.33 1.02
CA VAL A 174 0.44 -17.02 1.71
C VAL A 174 0.46 -15.83 0.76
N HIS A 175 1.18 -15.93 -0.36
CA HIS A 175 1.26 -14.88 -1.38
C HIS A 175 0.16 -14.97 -2.43
N GLY A 176 -0.79 -15.91 -2.30
CA GLY A 176 -1.99 -16.00 -3.12
C GLY A 176 -1.95 -17.06 -4.22
N ALA A 177 -1.09 -18.10 -4.09
CA ALA A 177 -1.13 -19.23 -5.02
C ALA A 177 -2.54 -19.89 -5.03
N PRO A 178 -3.03 -20.38 -6.18
CA PRO A 178 -2.30 -20.48 -7.44
C PRO A 178 -2.27 -19.19 -8.28
N LEU A 179 -3.21 -18.24 -8.04
CA LEU A 179 -3.37 -17.04 -8.83
C LEU A 179 -3.80 -15.86 -7.95
N ARG A 180 -3.18 -14.72 -8.19
CA ARG A 180 -3.57 -13.46 -7.55
C ARG A 180 -3.64 -12.31 -8.53
N LEU A 181 -4.39 -11.27 -8.17
CA LEU A 181 -4.38 -10.01 -8.88
C LEU A 181 -3.18 -9.15 -8.44
N VAL A 182 -2.54 -8.52 -9.41
CA VAL A 182 -1.54 -7.46 -9.23
C VAL A 182 -2.04 -6.20 -9.93
N VAL A 183 -2.19 -5.12 -9.15
CA VAL A 183 -2.75 -3.84 -9.60
C VAL A 183 -1.76 -2.72 -9.28
N PRO A 184 -0.73 -2.51 -10.12
CA PRO A 184 0.30 -1.52 -9.87
C PRO A 184 -0.28 -0.12 -9.65
N GLY A 185 0.29 0.59 -8.67
CA GLY A 185 -0.13 1.92 -8.28
C GLY A 185 -1.38 1.99 -7.39
N TRP A 186 -2.00 0.85 -7.08
CA TRP A 186 -3.11 0.77 -6.13
C TRP A 186 -2.69 0.07 -4.84
N ALA A 187 -3.32 0.47 -3.73
CA ALA A 187 -3.06 -0.10 -2.42
C ALA A 187 -3.22 -1.62 -2.38
N GLY A 188 -2.43 -2.30 -1.55
CA GLY A 188 -2.33 -3.75 -1.48
C GLY A 188 -3.66 -4.47 -1.21
N ASN A 189 -4.63 -3.78 -0.60
CA ASN A 189 -5.97 -4.31 -0.40
C ASN A 189 -6.76 -4.53 -1.71
N TRP A 190 -6.29 -4.03 -2.86
CA TRP A 190 -6.84 -4.31 -4.18
C TRP A 190 -6.20 -5.52 -4.86
N TRP A 191 -5.12 -6.04 -4.33
CA TRP A 191 -4.35 -7.14 -4.88
C TRP A 191 -4.93 -8.47 -4.40
N VAL A 192 -6.17 -8.78 -4.81
CA VAL A 192 -6.94 -9.98 -4.38
C VAL A 192 -6.12 -11.24 -4.59
N LYS A 193 -6.02 -12.07 -3.54
CA LYS A 193 -5.34 -13.36 -3.53
C LYS A 193 -6.32 -14.49 -3.77
N TRP A 194 -5.79 -15.67 -4.09
CA TRP A 194 -6.58 -16.91 -4.23
C TRP A 194 -7.81 -16.71 -5.12
N ILE A 195 -7.63 -16.11 -6.31
CA ILE A 195 -8.74 -15.79 -7.19
C ILE A 195 -9.48 -17.06 -7.58
N ASP A 196 -10.77 -17.09 -7.25
CA ASP A 196 -11.69 -18.16 -7.57
C ASP A 196 -12.65 -17.76 -8.70
N LYS A 197 -13.18 -16.54 -8.64
CA LYS A 197 -14.21 -16.05 -9.54
C LYS A 197 -13.95 -14.63 -10.02
N ILE A 198 -14.25 -14.38 -11.29
CA ILE A 198 -14.21 -13.06 -11.94
C ILE A 198 -15.56 -12.82 -12.62
N GLU A 199 -16.17 -11.65 -12.38
CA GLU A 199 -17.42 -11.23 -13.00
C GLU A 199 -17.30 -9.83 -13.58
N VAL A 200 -17.75 -9.67 -14.82
CA VAL A 200 -17.93 -8.36 -15.47
C VAL A 200 -19.35 -7.87 -15.17
N LEU A 201 -19.48 -6.62 -14.71
CA LEU A 201 -20.73 -6.07 -14.20
C LEU A 201 -21.04 -4.71 -14.83
N ASP A 202 -22.33 -4.38 -14.94
CA ASP A 202 -22.87 -3.09 -15.39
C ASP A 202 -22.99 -2.04 -14.26
N HIS A 203 -22.45 -2.36 -13.11
CA HIS A 203 -22.45 -1.49 -11.93
C HIS A 203 -21.22 -1.79 -11.05
N THR A 204 -20.99 -0.97 -10.04
CA THR A 204 -20.00 -1.27 -9.00
C THR A 204 -20.72 -1.83 -7.77
N PRO A 205 -20.50 -3.11 -7.39
CA PRO A 205 -21.16 -3.72 -6.25
C PRO A 205 -20.68 -3.13 -4.91
N ASP A 206 -21.58 -3.19 -3.92
CA ASP A 206 -21.33 -2.71 -2.57
C ASP A 206 -20.58 -3.76 -1.73
N PHE A 207 -19.32 -4.01 -2.07
CA PHE A 207 -18.50 -4.93 -1.30
C PHE A 207 -18.00 -4.30 0.01
N TYR A 208 -18.15 -5.02 1.11
CA TYR A 208 -17.79 -4.60 2.47
C TYR A 208 -16.39 -3.97 2.57
N TYR A 209 -15.35 -4.63 2.03
CA TYR A 209 -13.99 -4.12 2.06
C TYR A 209 -13.74 -2.94 1.12
N GLN A 210 -14.71 -2.53 0.34
CA GLN A 210 -14.63 -1.40 -0.59
C GLN A 210 -15.43 -0.19 -0.14
N THR A 211 -16.53 -0.42 0.58
CA THR A 211 -17.47 0.64 0.95
C THR A 211 -17.53 0.91 2.46
N HIS A 212 -17.01 -0.02 3.28
CA HIS A 212 -17.05 0.08 4.73
C HIS A 212 -15.65 0.04 5.38
N TYR A 213 -14.75 -0.84 4.94
CA TYR A 213 -13.50 -1.08 5.65
C TYR A 213 -12.32 -0.24 5.14
N PHE A 214 -12.10 -0.17 3.82
CA PHE A 214 -10.99 0.59 3.22
C PHE A 214 -11.53 1.82 2.49
N VAL A 215 -12.02 2.78 3.27
CA VAL A 215 -12.60 4.02 2.75
C VAL A 215 -11.92 5.24 3.37
N SER A 216 -11.84 6.32 2.61
CA SER A 216 -11.34 7.61 3.03
C SER A 216 -12.48 8.64 2.99
N GLY A 217 -12.57 9.47 4.01
CA GLY A 217 -13.61 10.49 4.17
C GLY A 217 -13.44 11.23 5.49
N LYS A 218 -14.37 12.12 5.79
CA LYS A 218 -14.37 12.93 7.03
C LYS A 218 -14.96 12.17 8.22
N SER A 219 -15.92 11.28 7.97
CA SER A 219 -16.55 10.43 8.96
C SER A 219 -17.08 9.15 8.29
N PRO A 220 -17.51 8.12 9.06
CA PRO A 220 -18.19 6.96 8.50
C PRO A 220 -19.46 7.29 7.71
N GLU A 221 -20.18 8.32 8.13
CA GLU A 221 -21.44 8.79 7.53
C GLU A 221 -21.20 9.76 6.35
N ASP A 222 -19.94 10.13 6.07
CA ASP A 222 -19.60 11.04 4.97
C ASP A 222 -20.15 10.49 3.64
N PRO A 223 -21.11 11.18 2.99
CA PRO A 223 -21.65 10.71 1.73
C PRO A 223 -20.65 10.75 0.59
N ASP A 224 -19.58 11.53 0.74
CA ASP A 224 -18.49 11.66 -0.24
C ASP A 224 -17.33 10.71 0.03
N LYS A 225 -17.44 9.82 1.02
CA LYS A 225 -16.39 8.84 1.32
C LYS A 225 -16.10 7.96 0.10
N LYS A 226 -14.83 7.67 -0.12
CA LYS A 226 -14.36 6.93 -1.30
C LYS A 226 -13.51 5.74 -0.90
N ALA A 227 -13.62 4.67 -1.67
CA ALA A 227 -12.70 3.54 -1.53
C ALA A 227 -11.24 3.98 -1.70
N MET A 228 -10.36 3.55 -0.80
CA MET A 228 -8.92 3.77 -0.90
C MET A 228 -8.39 2.94 -2.05
N LYS A 229 -7.98 3.61 -3.12
CA LYS A 229 -7.54 2.96 -4.38
C LYS A 229 -6.07 3.23 -4.66
N LYS A 230 -5.78 4.43 -5.16
CA LYS A 230 -4.47 4.83 -5.67
C LYS A 230 -3.54 5.17 -4.52
N LEU A 231 -2.32 4.70 -4.59
CA LEU A 231 -1.26 5.16 -3.70
C LEU A 231 -1.00 6.65 -3.91
N GLY A 232 -0.68 7.35 -2.85
CA GLY A 232 -0.22 8.73 -2.91
C GLY A 232 1.20 8.84 -3.45
N VAL A 233 1.72 10.05 -3.44
CA VAL A 233 3.14 10.30 -3.70
C VAL A 233 3.87 10.21 -2.37
N LYS A 234 4.92 9.40 -2.29
CA LYS A 234 5.74 9.27 -1.09
C LYS A 234 7.21 9.43 -1.38
N ALA A 235 7.90 10.13 -0.49
CA ALA A 235 9.35 10.13 -0.33
C ALA A 235 9.64 9.89 1.14
N LEU A 236 10.38 8.83 1.44
CA LEU A 236 10.71 8.39 2.79
C LEU A 236 12.23 8.38 2.96
N ILE A 237 12.74 9.11 3.97
CA ILE A 237 14.15 9.07 4.35
C ILE A 237 14.44 7.73 5.02
N THR A 238 15.51 7.06 4.57
CA THR A 238 15.98 5.80 5.13
C THR A 238 17.32 5.92 5.85
N SER A 239 18.03 7.04 5.67
CA SER A 239 19.25 7.40 6.40
C SER A 239 19.58 8.87 6.16
N PRO A 240 20.09 9.63 7.17
CA PRO A 240 20.10 9.25 8.58
C PRO A 240 18.70 9.28 9.18
N ARG A 241 18.51 8.54 10.26
CA ARG A 241 17.25 8.47 10.99
C ARG A 241 17.46 8.86 12.44
N ASP A 242 16.41 9.28 13.11
CA ASP A 242 16.46 9.67 14.51
C ASP A 242 16.85 8.51 15.47
N ASP A 243 16.59 7.26 15.06
CA ASP A 243 16.97 6.05 15.81
C ASP A 243 18.37 5.50 15.48
N ASP A 244 19.08 6.07 14.49
CA ASP A 244 20.48 5.71 14.18
C ASP A 244 21.51 6.27 15.20
N GLY A 245 21.06 7.19 16.07
CA GLY A 245 21.91 7.91 17.00
C GLY A 245 22.53 9.19 16.40
N PRO A 246 23.33 9.94 17.22
CA PRO A 246 23.90 11.21 16.78
C PRO A 246 24.92 11.04 15.66
N ILE A 247 24.93 12.00 14.73
CA ILE A 247 25.95 12.12 13.70
C ILE A 247 26.91 13.27 14.03
N LYS A 248 28.07 13.34 13.37
CA LYS A 248 29.05 14.43 13.56
C LYS A 248 28.82 15.55 12.55
N CYS A 249 29.30 16.77 12.87
CA CYS A 249 29.39 17.83 11.87
C CYS A 249 30.17 17.36 10.62
N GLY A 250 29.74 17.78 9.43
CA GLY A 250 30.35 17.41 8.16
C GLY A 250 29.35 17.04 7.09
N LYS A 251 29.83 16.32 6.07
CA LYS A 251 29.02 15.91 4.93
C LYS A 251 28.39 14.55 5.15
N HIS A 252 27.07 14.48 5.02
CA HIS A 252 26.29 13.26 5.13
C HIS A 252 25.44 13.04 3.91
N ALA A 253 25.21 11.79 3.54
CA ALA A 253 24.24 11.44 2.51
C ALA A 253 22.88 11.25 3.17
N VAL A 254 21.91 12.08 2.83
CA VAL A 254 20.50 11.81 3.11
C VAL A 254 19.98 10.93 1.99
N THR A 255 19.56 9.73 2.31
CA THR A 255 19.10 8.74 1.32
C THR A 255 17.67 8.28 1.62
N GLY A 256 16.97 7.81 0.59
CA GLY A 256 15.61 7.34 0.78
C GLY A 256 15.01 6.61 -0.42
N ARG A 257 13.72 6.36 -0.31
CA ARG A 257 12.88 5.73 -1.34
C ARG A 257 11.71 6.65 -1.67
N THR A 258 11.31 6.63 -2.94
CA THR A 258 10.17 7.42 -3.42
C THR A 258 9.35 6.62 -4.43
N TRP A 259 8.03 6.73 -4.37
CA TRP A 259 7.08 6.06 -5.26
C TRP A 259 5.77 6.83 -5.37
N SER A 260 4.95 6.48 -6.34
CA SER A 260 3.62 7.05 -6.56
C SER A 260 2.70 6.05 -7.25
N GLY A 261 1.42 6.15 -6.99
CA GLY A 261 0.38 5.29 -7.56
C GLY A 261 -0.14 5.74 -8.93
N GLU A 262 0.26 6.91 -9.45
CA GLU A 262 -0.25 7.41 -10.74
C GLU A 262 0.84 7.70 -11.78
N GLY A 263 2.08 7.42 -11.45
CA GLY A 263 3.18 7.62 -12.35
C GLY A 263 4.54 7.64 -11.66
N ALA A 264 5.59 7.87 -12.42
CA ALA A 264 6.95 7.98 -11.88
C ALA A 264 7.09 9.24 -11.04
N VAL A 265 7.81 9.15 -9.91
CA VAL A 265 8.24 10.34 -9.19
C VAL A 265 9.36 11.02 -9.99
N VAL A 266 9.16 12.28 -10.33
CA VAL A 266 10.09 13.06 -11.18
C VAL A 266 10.94 14.05 -10.39
N ARG A 267 10.54 14.37 -9.15
CA ARG A 267 11.27 15.27 -8.27
C ARG A 267 11.18 14.81 -6.84
N VAL A 268 12.31 14.87 -6.13
CA VAL A 268 12.35 14.75 -4.67
C VAL A 268 13.10 15.96 -4.14
N GLU A 269 12.55 16.57 -3.11
CA GLU A 269 13.14 17.70 -2.42
C GLU A 269 13.41 17.35 -0.97
N ILE A 270 14.53 17.82 -0.45
CA ILE A 270 14.95 17.67 0.95
C ILE A 270 14.92 19.03 1.63
N SER A 271 14.34 19.08 2.79
CA SER A 271 14.48 20.18 3.74
C SER A 271 15.32 19.68 4.92
N THR A 272 16.22 20.51 5.41
CA THR A 272 17.04 20.26 6.62
C THR A 272 16.75 21.25 7.75
N ASP A 273 15.73 22.08 7.58
CA ASP A 273 15.33 23.18 8.47
C ASP A 273 13.84 23.10 8.90
N GLY A 274 13.23 21.91 8.80
CA GLY A 274 11.86 21.69 9.21
C GLY A 274 10.82 22.13 8.19
N GLY A 275 11.20 22.32 6.94
CA GLY A 275 10.30 22.69 5.83
C GLY A 275 10.34 24.16 5.45
N GLU A 276 11.27 24.97 6.02
CA GLU A 276 11.42 26.37 5.66
C GLU A 276 12.03 26.53 4.28
N SER A 277 13.04 25.73 3.96
CA SER A 277 13.65 25.68 2.62
C SER A 277 13.71 24.25 2.07
N TRP A 278 13.76 24.13 0.74
CA TRP A 278 13.76 22.87 0.04
C TRP A 278 14.80 22.86 -1.08
N ASN A 279 15.57 21.78 -1.16
CA ASN A 279 16.61 21.56 -2.15
C ASN A 279 16.37 20.27 -2.90
N ASP A 280 16.65 20.26 -4.21
CA ASP A 280 16.48 19.09 -5.05
C ASP A 280 17.46 17.97 -4.64
N ALA A 281 16.93 16.77 -4.50
CA ALA A 281 17.70 15.54 -4.37
C ALA A 281 17.89 14.88 -5.74
N THR A 282 18.95 14.10 -5.85
CA THR A 282 19.18 13.25 -7.03
C THR A 282 18.35 11.99 -6.92
N ILE A 283 17.54 11.68 -7.92
CA ILE A 283 16.79 10.43 -8.03
C ILE A 283 17.54 9.50 -8.96
N GLU A 284 17.72 8.23 -8.55
CA GLU A 284 18.31 7.20 -9.42
C GLU A 284 17.42 6.95 -10.65
N GLU A 285 18.02 6.81 -11.81
CA GLU A 285 17.29 6.45 -13.03
C GLU A 285 16.71 5.05 -12.92
N SER A 286 15.49 4.87 -13.40
CA SER A 286 14.82 3.58 -13.48
C SER A 286 13.78 3.60 -14.61
N ASN A 287 13.68 2.49 -15.31
CA ASN A 287 12.63 2.24 -16.28
C ASN A 287 11.38 1.62 -15.65
N ASP A 288 11.43 1.28 -14.36
CA ASP A 288 10.31 0.66 -13.64
C ASP A 288 9.36 1.76 -13.12
N ARG A 289 8.28 1.98 -13.84
CA ARG A 289 7.29 3.01 -13.52
C ARG A 289 6.63 2.83 -12.15
N TRP A 290 6.37 1.58 -11.74
CA TRP A 290 5.60 1.24 -10.57
C TRP A 290 6.45 0.81 -9.37
N LEU A 291 7.78 0.74 -9.55
CA LEU A 291 8.68 0.41 -8.46
C LEU A 291 9.19 1.70 -7.80
N TRP A 292 9.55 1.61 -6.54
CA TRP A 292 10.21 2.72 -5.88
C TRP A 292 11.56 3.02 -6.53
N ARG A 293 11.96 4.31 -6.47
CA ARG A 293 13.29 4.78 -6.83
C ARG A 293 14.06 5.17 -5.59
N ARG A 294 15.36 5.06 -5.63
CA ARG A 294 16.22 5.62 -4.61
C ARG A 294 16.45 7.09 -4.93
N PHE A 295 16.64 7.88 -3.87
CA PHE A 295 17.13 9.23 -3.97
C PHE A 295 18.26 9.46 -2.97
N HIS A 296 19.10 10.47 -3.24
CA HIS A 296 20.12 10.93 -2.32
C HIS A 296 20.30 12.46 -2.42
N TYR A 297 20.69 13.03 -1.29
CA TYR A 297 21.03 14.44 -1.15
C TYR A 297 22.27 14.55 -0.26
N VAL A 298 23.24 15.43 -0.63
CA VAL A 298 24.41 15.69 0.20
C VAL A 298 24.09 16.83 1.14
N TRP A 299 23.99 16.51 2.41
CA TRP A 299 23.78 17.49 3.48
C TRP A 299 25.13 17.84 4.13
N ASP A 300 25.55 19.11 4.04
CA ASP A 300 26.76 19.63 4.68
C ASP A 300 26.32 20.39 5.94
N VAL A 301 26.50 19.80 7.12
CA VAL A 301 26.08 20.37 8.41
C VAL A 301 27.32 20.81 9.19
N ALA A 302 27.49 22.13 9.33
CA ALA A 302 28.65 22.74 9.97
C ALA A 302 28.53 22.87 11.49
N GLU A 303 27.31 23.06 12.00
CA GLU A 303 27.07 23.37 13.40
C GLU A 303 26.39 22.20 14.12
N PRO A 304 26.75 21.92 15.41
CA PRO A 304 26.04 20.96 16.22
C PRO A 304 24.64 21.48 16.57
N GLY A 305 23.68 20.55 16.72
CA GLY A 305 22.30 20.92 17.04
C GLY A 305 21.30 19.81 16.72
N GLN A 306 20.03 20.12 16.85
CA GLN A 306 18.95 19.26 16.37
C GLN A 306 18.38 19.81 15.09
N TYR A 307 18.28 18.95 14.10
CA TYR A 307 17.79 19.29 12.77
C TYR A 307 16.57 18.43 12.42
N LYS A 308 15.52 19.08 11.95
CA LYS A 308 14.34 18.40 11.42
C LYS A 308 14.51 18.26 9.91
N ILE A 309 14.86 17.07 9.47
CA ILE A 309 15.00 16.80 8.04
C ILE A 309 13.74 16.15 7.49
N MET A 310 13.36 16.51 6.28
CA MET A 310 12.13 16.11 5.61
C MET A 310 12.39 15.84 4.14
N ALA A 311 11.64 14.89 3.56
CA ALA A 311 11.62 14.65 2.12
C ALA A 311 10.20 14.79 1.59
N ARG A 312 10.05 15.32 0.38
CA ARG A 312 8.78 15.30 -0.36
C ARG A 312 8.98 14.93 -1.82
N GLY A 313 8.07 14.10 -2.33
CA GLY A 313 8.05 13.69 -3.72
C GLY A 313 7.07 14.51 -4.56
N THR A 314 7.37 14.64 -5.86
CA THR A 314 6.44 15.12 -6.88
C THR A 314 6.45 14.13 -8.04
N ASP A 315 5.28 13.67 -8.49
CA ASP A 315 5.17 12.75 -9.61
C ASP A 315 4.96 13.46 -10.96
N GLU A 316 5.01 12.67 -12.04
CA GLU A 316 4.85 13.18 -13.42
C GLU A 316 3.47 13.78 -13.72
N ARG A 317 2.47 13.56 -12.83
CA ARG A 317 1.16 14.17 -12.87
C ARG A 317 1.11 15.53 -12.14
N GLY A 318 2.22 15.93 -11.53
CA GLY A 318 2.32 17.15 -10.73
C GLY A 318 1.71 17.01 -9.33
N ARG A 319 1.39 15.79 -8.86
CA ARG A 319 0.96 15.57 -7.47
C ARG A 319 2.17 15.68 -6.57
N VAL A 320 2.03 16.46 -5.51
CA VAL A 320 3.07 16.66 -4.50
C VAL A 320 2.65 15.93 -3.23
N GLN A 321 3.60 15.28 -2.57
CA GLN A 321 3.37 14.65 -1.27
C GLN A 321 2.88 15.69 -0.27
N PRO A 322 1.73 15.48 0.40
CA PRO A 322 1.17 16.45 1.34
C PRO A 322 2.02 16.52 2.61
N THR A 323 2.15 17.71 3.18
CA THR A 323 2.79 17.88 4.49
C THR A 323 2.02 17.17 5.58
N ARG A 324 0.68 17.16 5.47
CA ARG A 324 -0.24 16.45 6.35
C ARG A 324 -1.35 15.83 5.52
N ASP A 325 -1.81 14.69 5.96
CA ASP A 325 -3.00 14.04 5.44
C ASP A 325 -3.92 13.68 6.59
N TRP A 326 -5.21 13.49 6.33
CA TRP A 326 -6.16 13.06 7.34
C TRP A 326 -7.36 12.35 6.72
N ASN A 327 -7.76 11.25 7.33
CA ASN A 327 -9.06 10.63 7.11
C ASN A 327 -9.53 9.93 8.39
N PHE A 328 -10.84 9.71 8.52
CA PHE A 328 -11.41 9.15 9.75
C PHE A 328 -10.92 7.75 10.09
N GLN A 329 -10.51 6.96 9.10
CA GLN A 329 -10.01 5.59 9.31
C GLN A 329 -8.52 5.54 9.65
N ARG A 330 -7.80 6.66 9.57
CA ARG A 330 -6.34 6.71 9.81
C ARG A 330 -5.59 5.61 9.05
N LYS A 331 -5.96 5.44 7.79
CA LYS A 331 -5.33 4.51 6.84
C LYS A 331 -4.88 5.28 5.61
N HIS A 332 -4.02 4.65 4.80
CA HIS A 332 -3.50 5.24 3.58
C HIS A 332 -2.78 6.57 3.84
N PHE A 333 -1.83 6.52 4.77
CA PHE A 333 -1.05 7.69 5.16
C PHE A 333 -0.07 8.08 4.06
N ASP A 334 -0.22 9.28 3.52
CA ASP A 334 0.62 9.85 2.46
C ASP A 334 1.43 11.07 2.93
N GLY A 335 1.32 11.45 4.20
CA GLY A 335 2.00 12.63 4.75
C GLY A 335 3.53 12.51 4.80
N ILE A 336 4.20 13.65 4.92
CA ILE A 336 5.65 13.71 5.12
C ILE A 336 6.00 13.24 6.53
N VAL A 337 6.92 12.29 6.62
CA VAL A 337 7.50 11.81 7.89
C VAL A 337 8.82 12.54 8.13
N PRO A 338 8.91 13.39 9.15
CA PRO A 338 10.16 14.07 9.50
C PRO A 338 11.10 13.15 10.28
N GLU A 339 12.40 13.34 10.12
CA GLU A 339 13.45 12.77 10.96
C GLU A 339 14.10 13.87 11.83
N ILE A 340 14.29 13.62 13.10
CA ILE A 340 14.95 14.55 14.04
C ILE A 340 16.38 14.08 14.29
N ILE A 341 17.33 14.70 13.62
CA ILE A 341 18.73 14.30 13.67
C ILE A 341 19.50 15.14 14.66
N THR A 342 20.16 14.49 15.62
CA THR A 342 21.08 15.13 16.53
C THR A 342 22.47 15.15 15.91
N VAL A 343 23.04 16.35 15.76
CA VAL A 343 24.39 16.57 15.25
C VAL A 343 25.29 17.02 16.39
N GLU A 344 26.42 16.34 16.56
CA GLU A 344 27.45 16.66 17.57
C GLU A 344 28.68 17.26 16.94
N LYS A 345 29.45 17.96 17.74
CA LYS A 345 30.76 18.48 17.30
C LYS A 345 31.68 17.33 16.91
N GLY A 346 32.39 17.48 15.80
CA GLY A 346 33.36 16.52 15.30
C GLY A 346 34.62 16.40 16.16
#